data_821345de61202530bd8b7bba1d67fd13
#
_entry.id   821345de61202530bd8b7bba1d67fd13
#
_cell.length_a   1.000
_cell.length_b   1.000
_cell.length_c   1.000
_cell.angle_alpha   90.00
_cell.angle_beta   90.00
_cell.angle_gamma   90.00
#
_symmetry.space_group_name_H-M   'P 1'
#
loop_
_entity.id
_entity.type
_entity.pdbx_description
1 polymer ?
#
loop_
_entity_poly.entity_id
_entity_poly.type
_entity_poly.pdbx_seq_one_letter_code
_entity_poly.pdbx_strand_id
1 'polypeptide(L)'
;GSVNSNFRLETQAGRSVFVRVYEEQATAGANQELAVLAALARAGVPTPMPLARGDGSVLDEHRGKPVALFPWVDGEILCQARVRVEHTRAVGQALARVHLARIDDAPKGRFERADLEARLSRAAKEAPRFEPVTRQISERLAAVIARRDATLPAGLVHGDLFRDNVLWHDGRIAALIDFESACHGVYVYDLM
;
A
#
# COMPACT_ATOMS: atom_id res chain seq x y z
N GLY A 1 -5.69 -11.20 1.48
CA GLY A 1 -5.44 -10.15 2.45
C GLY A 1 -6.47 -10.20 3.58
N SER A 2 -6.11 -9.76 4.75
CA SER A 2 -6.99 -9.81 5.93
C SER A 2 -8.06 -8.73 5.94
N VAL A 3 -7.96 -7.74 5.06
CA VAL A 3 -8.81 -6.52 5.07
C VAL A 3 -9.75 -6.45 3.85
N ASN A 4 -9.35 -7.02 2.70
CA ASN A 4 -10.13 -6.96 1.47
C ASN A 4 -10.45 -8.37 0.96
N SER A 5 -11.62 -8.54 0.34
CA SER A 5 -11.97 -9.78 -0.35
C SER A 5 -11.43 -9.74 -1.79
N ASN A 6 -10.65 -10.74 -2.14
CA ASN A 6 -9.99 -10.83 -3.44
C ASN A 6 -10.41 -12.10 -4.17
N PHE A 7 -10.73 -11.97 -5.47
CA PHE A 7 -11.22 -13.08 -6.29
C PHE A 7 -10.49 -13.10 -7.64
N ARG A 8 -10.33 -14.30 -8.18
CA ARG A 8 -10.03 -14.51 -9.59
C ARG A 8 -11.35 -14.73 -10.33
N LEU A 9 -11.60 -13.93 -11.34
CA LEU A 9 -12.76 -14.10 -12.22
C LEU A 9 -12.25 -14.51 -13.60
N GLU A 10 -12.82 -15.57 -14.14
CA GLU A 10 -12.60 -15.97 -15.53
C GLU A 10 -13.75 -15.50 -16.40
N THR A 11 -13.42 -14.76 -17.46
CA THR A 11 -14.42 -14.29 -18.42
C THR A 11 -14.79 -15.39 -19.39
N GLN A 12 -15.96 -15.29 -20.04
CA GLN A 12 -16.36 -16.21 -21.10
C GLN A 12 -15.36 -16.29 -22.28
N ALA A 13 -14.58 -15.23 -22.47
CA ALA A 13 -13.50 -15.18 -23.48
C ALA A 13 -12.17 -15.81 -23.00
N GLY A 14 -12.17 -16.52 -21.86
CA GLY A 14 -10.99 -17.20 -21.31
C GLY A 14 -9.95 -16.25 -20.69
N ARG A 15 -10.25 -14.98 -20.50
CA ARG A 15 -9.35 -14.04 -19.81
C ARG A 15 -9.62 -14.04 -18.31
N SER A 16 -8.55 -14.05 -17.50
CA SER A 16 -8.64 -13.88 -16.07
C SER A 16 -8.50 -12.41 -15.68
N VAL A 17 -9.25 -12.00 -14.68
CA VAL A 17 -9.15 -10.68 -14.03
C VAL A 17 -9.09 -10.88 -12.52
N PHE A 18 -8.40 -9.97 -11.84
CA PHE A 18 -8.39 -9.88 -10.40
C PHE A 18 -9.47 -8.89 -9.96
N VAL A 19 -10.33 -9.32 -9.04
CA VAL A 19 -11.43 -8.51 -8.47
C VAL A 19 -11.12 -8.24 -7.01
N ARG A 20 -11.08 -6.98 -6.61
CA ARG A 20 -10.94 -6.56 -5.21
C ARG A 20 -12.23 -5.91 -4.74
N VAL A 21 -12.77 -6.42 -3.63
CA VAL A 21 -13.87 -5.79 -2.89
C VAL A 21 -13.26 -5.13 -1.65
N TYR A 22 -13.44 -3.83 -1.51
CA TYR A 22 -12.96 -3.06 -0.36
C TYR A 22 -13.95 -3.22 0.79
N GLU A 23 -13.54 -4.00 1.80
CA GLU A 23 -14.45 -4.37 2.90
C GLU A 23 -14.61 -3.25 3.94
N GLU A 24 -13.54 -2.50 4.18
CA GLU A 24 -13.48 -1.48 5.24
C GLU A 24 -13.25 -0.07 4.70
N GLN A 25 -12.70 0.07 3.49
CA GLN A 25 -12.45 1.38 2.91
C GLN A 25 -13.72 1.97 2.30
N ALA A 26 -13.94 3.27 2.57
CA ALA A 26 -14.94 4.04 1.85
C ALA A 26 -14.50 4.33 0.40
N THR A 27 -15.46 4.65 -0.46
CA THR A 27 -15.25 4.99 -1.89
C THR A 27 -14.12 6.00 -2.12
N ALA A 28 -13.99 7.02 -1.26
CA ALA A 28 -12.93 8.03 -1.37
C ALA A 28 -11.52 7.43 -1.19
N GLY A 29 -11.33 6.55 -0.20
CA GLY A 29 -10.06 5.87 0.04
C GLY A 29 -9.69 4.91 -1.09
N ALA A 30 -10.67 4.12 -1.57
CA ALA A 30 -10.48 3.23 -2.70
C ALA A 30 -10.09 4.01 -3.98
N ASN A 31 -10.77 5.12 -4.29
CA ASN A 31 -10.41 5.97 -5.42
C ASN A 31 -8.98 6.54 -5.30
N GLN A 32 -8.56 6.93 -4.11
CA GLN A 32 -7.20 7.44 -3.89
C GLN A 32 -6.15 6.36 -4.13
N GLU A 33 -6.36 5.13 -3.64
CA GLU A 33 -5.48 3.99 -3.91
C GLU A 33 -5.40 3.71 -5.42
N LEU A 34 -6.54 3.65 -6.11
CA LEU A 34 -6.58 3.40 -7.55
C LEU A 34 -5.88 4.51 -8.36
N ALA A 35 -6.01 5.75 -7.94
CA ALA A 35 -5.29 6.87 -8.57
C ALA A 35 -3.77 6.73 -8.41
N VAL A 36 -3.29 6.33 -7.22
CA VAL A 36 -1.87 6.05 -6.97
C VAL A 36 -1.39 4.90 -7.85
N LEU A 37 -2.10 3.77 -7.91
CA LEU A 37 -1.75 2.63 -8.75
C LEU A 37 -1.68 3.01 -10.24
N ALA A 38 -2.66 3.76 -10.72
CA ALA A 38 -2.66 4.24 -12.11
C ALA A 38 -1.48 5.17 -12.40
N ALA A 39 -1.12 6.05 -11.47
CA ALA A 39 0.02 6.95 -11.62
C ALA A 39 1.35 6.18 -11.61
N LEU A 40 1.51 5.22 -10.71
CA LEU A 40 2.69 4.36 -10.63
C LEU A 40 2.87 3.52 -11.91
N ALA A 41 1.81 2.91 -12.41
CA ALA A 41 1.85 2.14 -13.65
C ALA A 41 2.27 3.01 -14.84
N ARG A 42 1.73 4.25 -14.94
CA ARG A 42 2.16 5.22 -15.97
C ARG A 42 3.60 5.66 -15.81
N ALA A 43 4.13 5.70 -14.60
CA ALA A 43 5.54 5.99 -14.31
C ALA A 43 6.47 4.80 -14.56
N GLY A 44 5.96 3.66 -15.04
CA GLY A 44 6.74 2.46 -15.34
C GLY A 44 7.11 1.61 -14.12
N VAL A 45 6.41 1.80 -13.00
CA VAL A 45 6.48 0.87 -11.87
C VAL A 45 5.75 -0.41 -12.27
N PRO A 46 6.32 -1.60 -12.08
CA PRO A 46 5.66 -2.85 -12.37
C PRO A 46 4.51 -3.09 -11.36
N THR A 47 3.35 -2.52 -11.63
CA THR A 47 2.13 -2.72 -10.84
C THR A 47 0.92 -2.79 -11.78
N PRO A 48 -0.11 -3.60 -11.48
CA PRO A 48 -1.28 -3.68 -12.33
C PRO A 48 -2.06 -2.37 -12.32
N MET A 49 -2.31 -1.83 -13.53
CA MET A 49 -3.17 -0.66 -13.69
C MET A 49 -4.64 -1.09 -13.52
N PRO A 50 -5.45 -0.35 -12.73
CA PRO A 50 -6.88 -0.63 -12.64
C PRO A 50 -7.56 -0.61 -14.01
N LEU A 51 -8.48 -1.53 -14.24
CA LEU A 51 -9.26 -1.61 -15.46
C LEU A 51 -10.37 -0.56 -15.44
N ALA A 52 -10.39 0.29 -16.46
CA ALA A 52 -11.45 1.28 -16.61
C ALA A 52 -12.68 0.68 -17.31
N ARG A 53 -13.85 1.15 -16.92
CA ARG A 53 -15.13 0.93 -17.60
C ARG A 53 -15.24 1.79 -18.86
N GLY A 54 -16.29 1.59 -19.63
CA GLY A 54 -16.52 2.37 -20.85
C GLY A 54 -16.76 3.87 -20.60
N ASP A 55 -17.18 4.24 -19.38
CA ASP A 55 -17.33 5.63 -18.94
C ASP A 55 -16.05 6.23 -18.32
N GLY A 56 -14.97 5.46 -18.29
CA GLY A 56 -13.69 5.86 -17.72
C GLY A 56 -13.57 5.65 -16.20
N SER A 57 -14.63 5.27 -15.50
CA SER A 57 -14.56 4.95 -14.08
C SER A 57 -13.76 3.66 -13.83
N VAL A 58 -13.00 3.61 -12.74
CA VAL A 58 -12.19 2.43 -12.33
C VAL A 58 -12.76 1.75 -11.09
N LEU A 59 -13.80 2.33 -10.50
CA LEU A 59 -14.44 1.82 -9.30
C LEU A 59 -15.93 1.55 -9.60
N ASP A 60 -16.42 0.44 -9.11
CA ASP A 60 -17.83 0.05 -9.10
C ASP A 60 -18.30 -0.14 -7.66
N GLU A 61 -19.57 -0.46 -7.48
CA GLU A 61 -20.15 -0.77 -6.17
C GLU A 61 -20.88 -2.12 -6.22
N HIS A 62 -20.64 -2.94 -5.22
CA HIS A 62 -21.41 -4.15 -4.99
C HIS A 62 -21.87 -4.22 -3.53
N ARG A 63 -23.17 -4.22 -3.30
CA ARG A 63 -23.80 -4.28 -1.96
C ARG A 63 -23.27 -3.20 -1.00
N GLY A 64 -23.10 -1.98 -1.49
CA GLY A 64 -22.59 -0.86 -0.71
C GLY A 64 -21.08 -0.85 -0.49
N LYS A 65 -20.32 -1.75 -1.15
CA LYS A 65 -18.87 -1.82 -1.05
C LYS A 65 -18.20 -1.47 -2.37
N PRO A 66 -17.12 -0.69 -2.34
CA PRO A 66 -16.37 -0.38 -3.55
C PRO A 66 -15.72 -1.66 -4.12
N VAL A 67 -15.72 -1.77 -5.45
CA VAL A 67 -15.12 -2.90 -6.18
C VAL A 67 -14.24 -2.37 -7.31
N ALA A 68 -13.04 -2.89 -7.42
CA ALA A 68 -12.12 -2.61 -8.52
C ALA A 68 -11.70 -3.89 -9.23
N LEU A 69 -11.43 -3.74 -10.52
CA LEU A 69 -10.93 -4.82 -11.37
C LEU A 69 -9.52 -4.49 -11.86
N PHE A 70 -8.69 -5.52 -11.91
CA PHE A 70 -7.33 -5.41 -12.41
C PHE A 70 -7.04 -6.53 -13.40
N PRO A 71 -6.09 -6.35 -14.33
CA PRO A 71 -5.60 -7.48 -15.10
C PRO A 71 -5.03 -8.54 -14.16
N TRP A 72 -5.28 -9.80 -14.48
CA TRP A 72 -4.61 -10.89 -13.79
C TRP A 72 -3.13 -10.85 -14.12
N VAL A 73 -2.27 -10.91 -13.12
CA VAL A 73 -0.82 -11.00 -13.29
C VAL A 73 -0.38 -12.40 -12.92
N ASP A 74 0.20 -13.13 -13.89
CA ASP A 74 0.81 -14.42 -13.63
C ASP A 74 2.14 -14.22 -12.91
N GLY A 75 2.31 -14.93 -11.80
CA GLY A 75 3.51 -14.82 -11.00
C GLY A 75 3.43 -15.65 -9.72
N GLU A 76 4.58 -15.87 -9.12
CA GLU A 76 4.71 -16.55 -7.84
C GLU A 76 5.36 -15.64 -6.79
N ILE A 77 5.04 -15.88 -5.53
CA ILE A 77 5.76 -15.31 -4.39
C ILE A 77 6.99 -16.20 -4.13
N LEU A 78 8.18 -15.61 -4.12
CA LEU A 78 9.37 -16.37 -3.79
C LEU A 78 9.42 -16.71 -2.30
N CYS A 79 9.63 -17.97 -2.00
CA CYS A 79 9.93 -18.36 -0.62
C CYS A 79 11.32 -17.79 -0.21
N GLN A 80 11.51 -17.53 1.09
CA GLN A 80 12.73 -16.92 1.59
C GLN A 80 14.01 -17.67 1.19
N ALA A 81 13.97 -19.01 1.15
CA ALA A 81 15.10 -19.84 0.77
C ALA A 81 15.52 -19.69 -0.71
N ARG A 82 14.62 -19.16 -1.56
CA ARG A 82 14.87 -18.93 -3.00
C ARG A 82 15.32 -17.50 -3.31
N VAL A 83 15.27 -16.59 -2.33
CA VAL A 83 15.70 -15.20 -2.51
C VAL A 83 17.22 -15.16 -2.67
N ARG A 84 17.69 -14.40 -3.67
CA ARG A 84 19.09 -14.18 -4.01
C ARG A 84 19.36 -12.68 -4.14
N VAL A 85 20.64 -12.30 -4.22
CA VAL A 85 21.07 -10.90 -4.36
C VAL A 85 20.47 -10.23 -5.60
N GLU A 86 20.28 -10.96 -6.69
CA GLU A 86 19.67 -10.45 -7.91
C GLU A 86 18.21 -10.03 -7.67
N HIS A 87 17.47 -10.78 -6.86
CA HIS A 87 16.10 -10.48 -6.50
C HIS A 87 16.03 -9.19 -5.65
N THR A 88 16.87 -9.06 -4.62
CA THR A 88 16.89 -7.85 -3.79
C THR A 88 17.32 -6.62 -4.59
N ARG A 89 18.25 -6.76 -5.54
CA ARG A 89 18.63 -5.68 -6.45
C ARG A 89 17.45 -5.27 -7.34
N ALA A 90 16.73 -6.21 -7.91
CA ALA A 90 15.55 -5.92 -8.74
C ALA A 90 14.45 -5.22 -7.95
N VAL A 91 14.18 -5.66 -6.71
CA VAL A 91 13.22 -4.99 -5.81
C VAL A 91 13.68 -3.57 -5.50
N GLY A 92 14.96 -3.37 -5.15
CA GLY A 92 15.50 -2.03 -4.89
C GLY A 92 15.36 -1.09 -6.08
N GLN A 93 15.56 -1.60 -7.31
CA GLN A 93 15.36 -0.81 -8.53
C GLN A 93 13.87 -0.47 -8.77
N ALA A 94 12.96 -1.41 -8.50
CA ALA A 94 11.54 -1.17 -8.62
C ALA A 94 11.04 -0.18 -7.56
N LEU A 95 11.52 -0.31 -6.32
CA LEU A 95 11.22 0.59 -5.22
C LEU A 95 11.74 2.02 -5.51
N ALA A 96 12.93 2.15 -6.08
CA ALA A 96 13.45 3.45 -6.49
C ALA A 96 12.52 4.15 -7.50
N ARG A 97 11.87 3.41 -8.41
CA ARG A 97 10.87 3.97 -9.32
C ARG A 97 9.63 4.44 -8.59
N VAL A 98 9.18 3.72 -7.55
CA VAL A 98 8.09 4.16 -6.66
C VAL A 98 8.45 5.49 -6.01
N HIS A 99 9.64 5.58 -5.41
CA HIS A 99 10.11 6.80 -4.72
C HIS A 99 10.31 7.99 -5.68
N LEU A 100 10.68 7.73 -6.93
CA LEU A 100 10.87 8.77 -7.95
C LEU A 100 9.58 9.16 -8.67
N ALA A 101 8.51 8.38 -8.51
CA ALA A 101 7.21 8.72 -9.09
C ALA A 101 6.66 9.98 -8.43
N ARG A 102 6.42 11.01 -9.24
CA ARG A 102 5.79 12.24 -8.77
C ARG A 102 4.29 12.06 -8.76
N ILE A 103 3.72 12.02 -7.55
CA ILE A 103 2.28 11.90 -7.33
C ILE A 103 1.87 13.10 -6.49
N ASP A 104 1.17 14.05 -7.13
CA ASP A 104 0.85 15.35 -6.54
C ASP A 104 -0.04 15.23 -5.29
N ASP A 105 -0.97 14.24 -5.28
CA ASP A 105 -1.89 13.98 -4.17
C ASP A 105 -1.58 12.65 -3.48
N ALA A 106 -0.32 12.40 -3.13
CA ALA A 106 0.05 11.19 -2.38
C ALA A 106 -0.74 11.13 -1.06
N PRO A 107 -1.31 9.96 -0.70
CA PRO A 107 -2.05 9.80 0.55
C PRO A 107 -1.22 10.20 1.76
N LYS A 108 -1.88 10.71 2.80
CA LYS A 108 -1.25 10.88 4.10
C LYS A 108 -1.08 9.52 4.79
N GLY A 109 -0.04 9.38 5.59
CA GLY A 109 0.20 8.17 6.36
C GLY A 109 -0.94 7.89 7.36
N ARG A 110 -1.30 6.62 7.53
CA ARG A 110 -2.35 6.17 8.49
C ARG A 110 -1.96 6.39 9.95
N PHE A 111 -0.69 6.63 10.23
CA PHE A 111 -0.13 6.72 11.58
C PHE A 111 0.66 8.01 11.76
N GLU A 112 0.10 9.12 11.29
CA GLU A 112 0.65 10.43 11.60
C GLU A 112 0.56 10.72 13.11
N ARG A 113 1.40 11.63 13.58
CA ARG A 113 1.46 12.00 15.00
C ARG A 113 0.08 12.26 15.59
N ALA A 114 -0.71 13.09 14.92
CA ALA A 114 -2.04 13.47 15.42
C ALA A 114 -2.97 12.27 15.57
N ASP A 115 -2.92 11.30 14.62
CA ASP A 115 -3.72 10.08 14.68
C ASP A 115 -3.31 9.19 15.86
N LEU A 116 -2.00 9.05 16.07
CA LEU A 116 -1.47 8.26 17.19
C LEU A 116 -1.84 8.88 18.54
N GLU A 117 -1.68 10.20 18.69
CA GLU A 117 -2.06 10.93 19.90
C GLU A 117 -3.57 10.83 20.17
N ALA A 118 -4.40 10.96 19.14
CA ALA A 118 -5.85 10.78 19.27
C ALA A 118 -6.23 9.35 19.71
N ARG A 119 -5.59 8.34 19.13
CA ARG A 119 -5.81 6.92 19.50
C ARG A 119 -5.39 6.64 20.95
N LEU A 120 -4.24 7.14 21.39
CA LEU A 120 -3.76 7.00 22.75
C LEU A 120 -4.69 7.69 23.76
N SER A 121 -5.14 8.91 23.44
CA SER A 121 -6.10 9.65 24.27
C SER A 121 -7.44 8.91 24.39
N ARG A 122 -7.94 8.36 23.26
CA ARG A 122 -9.16 7.56 23.29
C ARG A 122 -9.00 6.29 24.12
N ALA A 123 -7.90 5.55 23.93
CA ALA A 123 -7.63 4.33 24.70
C ALA A 123 -7.55 4.58 26.20
N ALA A 124 -6.94 5.71 26.62
CA ALA A 124 -6.89 6.09 28.03
C ALA A 124 -8.27 6.38 28.62
N LYS A 125 -9.17 7.02 27.82
CA LYS A 125 -10.54 7.34 28.25
C LYS A 125 -11.45 6.11 28.33
N GLU A 126 -11.40 5.25 27.30
CA GLU A 126 -12.26 4.06 27.18
C GLU A 126 -11.82 2.93 28.12
N ALA A 127 -10.53 2.87 28.43
CA ALA A 127 -9.96 1.85 29.30
C ALA A 127 -8.94 2.45 30.29
N PRO A 128 -9.39 3.11 31.39
CA PRO A 128 -8.52 3.84 32.33
C PRO A 128 -7.39 3.00 32.93
N ARG A 129 -7.56 1.66 33.00
CA ARG A 129 -6.52 0.73 33.44
C ARG A 129 -5.24 0.78 32.59
N PHE A 130 -5.32 1.26 31.34
CA PHE A 130 -4.18 1.41 30.43
C PHE A 130 -3.59 2.83 30.41
N GLU A 131 -4.13 3.76 31.21
CA GLU A 131 -3.63 5.15 31.25
C GLU A 131 -2.12 5.24 31.50
N PRO A 132 -1.51 4.48 32.45
CA PRO A 132 -0.06 4.54 32.65
C PRO A 132 0.74 4.11 31.40
N VAL A 133 0.23 3.11 30.66
CA VAL A 133 0.87 2.61 29.43
C VAL A 133 0.72 3.63 28.28
N THR A 134 -0.47 4.18 28.11
CA THR A 134 -0.71 5.19 27.05
C THR A 134 0.10 6.44 27.29
N ARG A 135 0.29 6.88 28.52
CA ARG A 135 1.17 7.99 28.88
C ARG A 135 2.62 7.69 28.53
N GLN A 136 3.14 6.52 28.92
CA GLN A 136 4.51 6.11 28.59
C GLN A 136 4.74 6.06 27.08
N ILE A 137 3.75 5.56 26.30
CA ILE A 137 3.84 5.54 24.85
C ILE A 137 3.86 6.97 24.29
N SER A 138 3.02 7.87 24.80
CA SER A 138 2.97 9.28 24.38
C SER A 138 4.30 10.00 24.63
N GLU A 139 4.92 9.78 25.79
CA GLU A 139 6.24 10.36 26.10
C GLU A 139 7.33 9.85 25.14
N ARG A 140 7.34 8.54 24.86
CA ARG A 140 8.28 7.94 23.90
C ARG A 140 8.03 8.45 22.47
N LEU A 141 6.77 8.56 22.06
CA LEU A 141 6.40 9.10 20.76
C LEU A 141 6.92 10.55 20.60
N ALA A 142 6.71 11.40 21.60
CA ALA A 142 7.23 12.76 21.60
C ALA A 142 8.76 12.81 21.48
N ALA A 143 9.47 11.94 22.21
CA ALA A 143 10.94 11.84 22.15
C ALA A 143 11.45 11.37 20.79
N VAL A 144 10.76 10.43 20.13
CA VAL A 144 11.11 9.96 18.78
C VAL A 144 10.88 11.07 17.76
N ILE A 145 9.74 11.75 17.84
CA ILE A 145 9.39 12.84 16.93
C ILE A 145 10.39 14.01 17.04
N ALA A 146 10.81 14.34 18.27
CA ALA A 146 11.81 15.40 18.49
C ALA A 146 13.18 15.10 17.86
N ARG A 147 13.48 13.83 17.58
CA ARG A 147 14.71 13.39 16.93
C ARG A 147 14.56 13.20 15.42
N ARG A 148 13.35 13.37 14.87
CA ARG A 148 13.10 13.16 13.44
C ARG A 148 13.83 14.23 12.63
N ASP A 149 14.67 13.79 11.72
CA ASP A 149 15.33 14.67 10.79
C ASP A 149 14.38 15.05 9.66
N ALA A 150 13.99 16.32 9.62
CA ALA A 150 13.09 16.87 8.60
C ALA A 150 13.77 17.04 7.22
N THR A 151 15.09 16.85 7.13
CA THR A 151 15.86 16.97 5.88
C THR A 151 15.95 15.65 5.11
N LEU A 152 15.47 14.55 5.69
CA LEU A 152 15.46 13.25 5.01
C LEU A 152 14.63 13.30 3.73
N PRO A 153 15.11 12.70 2.64
CA PRO A 153 14.37 12.61 1.39
C PRO A 153 13.03 11.92 1.60
N ALA A 154 11.96 12.53 1.10
CA ALA A 154 10.60 12.06 1.26
C ALA A 154 9.83 12.14 -0.06
N GLY A 155 8.79 11.33 -0.17
CA GLY A 155 7.88 11.25 -1.29
C GLY A 155 6.93 10.08 -1.11
N LEU A 156 6.43 9.48 -2.19
CA LEU A 156 5.62 8.29 -2.09
C LEU A 156 6.47 7.11 -1.60
N VAL A 157 6.03 6.47 -0.53
CA VAL A 157 6.54 5.17 -0.05
C VAL A 157 5.50 4.09 -0.27
N HIS A 158 5.94 2.83 -0.44
CA HIS A 158 5.02 1.68 -0.51
C HIS A 158 4.38 1.42 0.86
N GLY A 159 5.17 1.54 1.91
CA GLY A 159 4.73 1.41 3.29
C GLY A 159 4.56 -0.02 3.80
N ASP A 160 4.61 -1.02 2.89
CA ASP A 160 4.42 -2.45 3.23
C ASP A 160 5.08 -3.38 2.19
N LEU A 161 6.28 -3.02 1.70
CA LEU A 161 6.95 -3.82 0.66
C LEU A 161 7.65 -5.05 1.23
N PHE A 162 6.86 -6.00 1.71
CA PHE A 162 7.35 -7.32 2.07
C PHE A 162 7.45 -8.23 0.85
N ARG A 163 8.13 -9.35 1.04
CA ARG A 163 8.37 -10.37 0.00
C ARG A 163 7.09 -10.88 -0.67
N ASP A 164 6.02 -11.02 0.08
CA ASP A 164 4.71 -11.48 -0.38
C ASP A 164 3.94 -10.43 -1.19
N ASN A 165 4.42 -9.20 -1.19
CA ASN A 165 3.92 -8.12 -2.05
C ASN A 165 4.73 -7.96 -3.35
N VAL A 166 5.57 -8.95 -3.69
CA VAL A 166 6.35 -8.99 -4.94
C VAL A 166 6.02 -10.28 -5.71
N LEU A 167 5.39 -10.15 -6.86
CA LEU A 167 5.14 -11.24 -7.78
C LEU A 167 6.30 -11.39 -8.76
N TRP A 168 6.74 -12.63 -8.96
CA TRP A 168 7.84 -12.99 -9.86
C TRP A 168 7.35 -13.88 -10.98
N HIS A 169 7.81 -13.62 -12.19
CA HIS A 169 7.59 -14.45 -13.37
C HIS A 169 8.89 -14.55 -14.17
N ASP A 170 9.33 -15.76 -14.46
CA ASP A 170 10.59 -16.04 -15.19
C ASP A 170 11.81 -15.23 -14.68
N GLY A 171 11.96 -15.20 -13.35
CA GLY A 171 13.10 -14.52 -12.69
C GLY A 171 13.05 -12.99 -12.71
N ARG A 172 11.95 -12.39 -13.16
CA ARG A 172 11.72 -10.93 -13.18
C ARG A 172 10.54 -10.56 -12.31
N ILE A 173 10.53 -9.31 -11.84
CA ILE A 173 9.36 -8.78 -11.14
C ILE A 173 8.21 -8.65 -12.15
N ALA A 174 7.15 -9.42 -11.93
CA ALA A 174 5.90 -9.30 -12.67
C ALA A 174 5.05 -8.14 -12.14
N ALA A 175 4.97 -8.00 -10.80
CA ALA A 175 4.30 -6.86 -10.18
C ALA A 175 4.76 -6.64 -8.74
N LEU A 176 4.76 -5.36 -8.32
CA LEU A 176 4.60 -4.96 -6.93
C LEU A 176 3.09 -4.80 -6.68
N ILE A 177 2.61 -5.35 -5.58
CA ILE A 177 1.18 -5.36 -5.23
C ILE A 177 0.97 -4.84 -3.81
N ASP A 178 -0.29 -4.58 -3.47
CA ASP A 178 -0.72 -4.17 -2.13
C ASP A 178 -0.20 -2.81 -1.68
N PHE A 179 -0.57 -1.78 -2.45
CA PHE A 179 -0.27 -0.38 -2.16
C PHE A 179 -1.25 0.28 -1.18
N GLU A 180 -2.00 -0.52 -0.38
CA GLU A 180 -2.95 0.01 0.62
C GLU A 180 -2.32 0.92 1.66
N SER A 181 -1.05 0.67 1.98
CA SER A 181 -0.27 1.45 2.94
C SER A 181 0.55 2.57 2.30
N ALA A 182 0.48 2.70 0.97
CA ALA A 182 1.25 3.72 0.26
C ALA A 182 0.84 5.13 0.70
N CYS A 183 1.83 5.94 1.02
CA CYS A 183 1.60 7.29 1.53
C CYS A 183 2.82 8.18 1.30
N HIS A 184 2.66 9.48 1.54
CA HIS A 184 3.80 10.39 1.63
C HIS A 184 4.61 10.09 2.90
N GLY A 185 5.88 9.73 2.75
CA GLY A 185 6.76 9.38 3.86
C GLY A 185 8.24 9.55 3.52
N VAL A 186 9.11 9.35 4.51
CA VAL A 186 10.56 9.33 4.28
C VAL A 186 10.97 8.01 3.63
N TYR A 187 11.79 8.07 2.60
CA TYR A 187 12.14 6.88 1.80
C TYR A 187 12.82 5.77 2.60
N VAL A 188 13.55 6.12 3.66
CA VAL A 188 14.20 5.14 4.52
C VAL A 188 13.21 4.19 5.20
N TYR A 189 11.93 4.59 5.32
CA TYR A 189 10.89 3.75 5.89
C TYR A 189 10.69 2.44 5.12
N ASP A 190 10.74 2.48 3.79
CA ASP A 190 10.63 1.29 2.94
C ASP A 190 11.87 0.38 2.95
N LEU A 191 12.96 0.81 3.58
CA LEU A 191 14.21 0.05 3.65
C LEU A 191 14.39 -0.67 5.00
N MET A 192 13.49 -0.45 5.94
CA MET A 192 13.51 -1.06 7.28
C MET A 192 12.68 -2.34 7.32
#